data_140d16ae4ee2abb45dc525b05dac9fad
#
_entry.id   140d16ae4ee2abb45dc525b05dac9fad
#
_cell.length_a   1.000
_cell.length_b   1.000
_cell.length_c   1.000
_cell.angle_alpha   90.00
_cell.angle_beta   90.00
_cell.angle_gamma   90.00
#
_symmetry.space_group_name_H-M   'P 1'
#
loop_
_entity.id
_entity.type
_entity.pdbx_description
1 polymer ?
#
loop_
_entity_poly.entity_id
_entity_poly.type
_entity_poly.pdbx_seq_one_letter_code
_entity_poly.pdbx_strand_id
1 'polypeptide(L)'
;NDFLLNSAQLAVPGTVESNLRVKDIQAAIHKLPEIFRNPFLLYFDGFKYHEIADMLQEPLGTIKSRIHFARKLLKSQIQRF
;
A
#
# COMPACT_ATOMS: atom_id res chain seq x y z
N ASN A 1 -6.51 -7.35 4.70
CA ASN A 1 -7.41 -8.11 4.51
C ASN A 1 -8.54 -7.60 3.75
N ASP A 2 -9.62 -7.28 4.34
CA ASP A 2 -10.77 -6.77 3.63
C ASP A 2 -10.39 -5.68 2.71
N PHE A 3 -9.62 -4.78 3.21
CA PHE A 3 -9.23 -3.67 2.42
C PHE A 3 -8.45 -4.10 1.20
N LEU A 4 -7.55 -5.01 1.38
CA LEU A 4 -6.76 -5.50 0.28
C LEU A 4 -7.61 -6.22 -0.73
N LEU A 5 -8.52 -7.01 -0.25
CA LEU A 5 -9.41 -7.71 -1.15
C LEU A 5 -10.21 -6.74 -1.96
N ASN A 6 -10.68 -5.71 -1.32
CA ASN A 6 -11.44 -4.70 -2.03
C ASN A 6 -10.59 -4.03 -3.09
N SER A 7 -9.37 -3.76 -2.76
CA SER A 7 -8.48 -3.15 -3.72
C SER A 7 -8.29 -4.04 -4.93
N ALA A 8 -8.11 -5.29 -4.66
CA ALA A 8 -7.92 -6.22 -5.75
C ALA A 8 -9.17 -6.27 -6.61
N GLN A 9 -10.31 -6.25 -5.97
CA GLN A 9 -11.54 -6.28 -6.71
C GLN A 9 -11.70 -5.06 -7.57
N LEU A 10 -11.28 -3.96 -7.06
CA LEU A 10 -11.39 -2.74 -7.82
C LEU A 10 -10.60 -2.81 -9.09
N ALA A 11 -9.52 -3.53 -9.03
CA ALA A 11 -8.69 -3.64 -10.20
C ALA A 11 -9.40 -4.37 -11.31
N VAL A 12 -10.31 -5.21 -10.93
CA VAL A 12 -10.96 -6.01 -11.92
C VAL A 12 -11.84 -5.26 -12.87
N PRO A 13 -12.79 -4.52 -12.35
CA PRO A 13 -13.78 -3.94 -13.24
C PRO A 13 -13.19 -2.93 -14.19
N GLY A 14 -12.24 -2.25 -13.78
CA GLY A 14 -11.80 -1.17 -14.61
C GLY A 14 -10.68 -1.50 -15.53
N THR A 15 -10.63 -2.63 -15.96
CA THR A 15 -9.62 -3.12 -16.83
C THR A 15 -8.65 -2.10 -17.38
N VAL A 16 -9.07 -1.33 -18.40
CA VAL A 16 -8.17 -0.39 -19.02
C VAL A 16 -7.70 0.66 -18.03
N GLU A 17 -8.66 1.21 -17.35
CA GLU A 17 -8.32 2.22 -16.37
C GLU A 17 -7.52 1.63 -15.25
N SER A 18 -7.72 0.37 -14.96
CA SER A 18 -6.94 -0.29 -13.96
C SER A 18 -5.47 -0.29 -14.30
N ASN A 19 -5.16 -0.47 -15.55
CA ASN A 19 -3.77 -0.46 -15.97
C ASN A 19 -3.13 0.89 -15.72
N LEU A 20 -3.84 1.94 -16.04
CA LEU A 20 -3.34 3.27 -15.78
C LEU A 20 -3.18 3.49 -14.30
N ARG A 21 -4.13 3.00 -13.52
CA ARG A 21 -4.06 3.18 -12.09
C ARG A 21 -2.93 2.42 -11.47
N VAL A 22 -2.60 1.27 -12.03
CA VAL A 22 -1.47 0.52 -11.51
C VAL A 22 -0.20 1.34 -11.63
N LYS A 23 0.00 1.97 -12.76
CA LYS A 23 1.17 2.81 -12.94
C LYS A 23 1.14 3.99 -11.98
N ASP A 24 -0.04 4.59 -11.80
CA ASP A 24 -0.20 5.71 -10.90
C ASP A 24 0.11 5.29 -9.48
N ILE A 25 -0.36 4.11 -9.09
CA ILE A 25 -0.12 3.61 -7.75
C ILE A 25 1.36 3.38 -7.53
N GLN A 26 2.03 2.79 -8.50
CA GLN A 26 3.46 2.53 -8.36
C GLN A 26 4.22 3.84 -8.24
N ALA A 27 3.85 4.83 -9.03
CA ALA A 27 4.50 6.12 -8.93
C ALA A 27 4.25 6.76 -7.58
N ALA A 28 3.03 6.64 -7.08
CA ALA A 28 2.69 7.20 -5.79
C ALA A 28 3.44 6.49 -4.67
N ILE A 29 3.60 5.19 -4.78
CA ILE A 29 4.34 4.45 -3.77
C ILE A 29 5.78 4.92 -3.72
N HIS A 30 6.37 5.14 -4.88
CA HIS A 30 7.75 5.61 -4.92
C HIS A 30 7.91 7.00 -4.34
N LYS A 31 6.85 7.77 -4.32
CA LYS A 31 6.91 9.11 -3.74
C LYS A 31 6.73 9.10 -2.23
N LEU A 32 6.33 7.99 -1.67
CA LEU A 32 6.16 7.91 -0.23
C LEU A 32 7.51 8.05 0.47
N PRO A 33 7.52 8.67 1.65
CA PRO A 33 8.72 8.64 2.47
C PRO A 33 9.13 7.21 2.74
N GLU A 34 10.40 6.99 2.87
CA GLU A 34 10.92 5.64 3.04
C GLU A 34 10.30 4.91 4.21
N ILE A 35 10.05 5.62 5.30
CA ILE A 35 9.51 4.97 6.50
C ILE A 35 8.11 4.41 6.26
N PHE A 36 7.39 4.96 5.31
CA PHE A 36 6.07 4.45 4.96
C PHE A 36 6.15 3.50 3.78
N ARG A 37 7.02 3.79 2.85
CA ARG A 37 7.12 3.00 1.65
C ARG A 37 7.57 1.57 1.90
N ASN A 38 8.61 1.41 2.71
CA ASN A 38 9.16 0.09 2.93
C ASN A 38 8.16 -0.87 3.57
N PRO A 39 7.51 -0.50 4.67
CA PRO A 39 6.50 -1.40 5.22
C PRO A 39 5.36 -1.67 4.25
N PHE A 40 4.96 -0.67 3.51
CA PHE A 40 3.85 -0.83 2.61
C PHE A 40 4.19 -1.78 1.47
N LEU A 41 5.39 -1.68 0.93
CA LEU A 41 5.80 -2.57 -0.14
C LEU A 41 5.84 -4.01 0.32
N LEU A 42 6.33 -4.25 1.52
CA LEU A 42 6.36 -5.60 2.05
C LEU A 42 4.95 -6.13 2.26
N TYR A 43 4.08 -5.28 2.74
CA TYR A 43 2.70 -5.68 2.92
C TYR A 43 2.08 -6.03 1.57
N PHE A 44 2.37 -5.25 0.57
CA PHE A 44 1.84 -5.47 -0.76
C PHE A 44 2.37 -6.76 -1.35
N ASP A 45 3.58 -7.13 -0.98
CA ASP A 45 4.18 -8.39 -1.43
C ASP A 45 3.56 -9.61 -0.78
N GLY A 46 2.77 -9.41 0.26
CA GLY A 46 2.10 -10.52 0.89
C GLY A 46 2.59 -10.85 2.29
N PHE A 47 3.55 -10.11 2.80
CA PHE A 47 4.04 -10.37 4.16
C PHE A 47 3.02 -9.89 5.17
N LYS A 48 2.97 -10.58 6.29
CA LYS A 48 2.05 -10.19 7.34
C LYS A 48 2.68 -9.13 8.24
N TYR A 49 1.85 -8.42 8.96
CA TYR A 49 2.32 -7.33 9.81
C TYR A 49 3.46 -7.76 10.71
N HIS A 50 3.29 -8.89 11.40
CA HIS A 50 4.33 -9.29 12.34
C HIS A 50 5.61 -9.70 11.62
N GLU A 51 5.48 -10.21 10.42
CA GLU A 51 6.67 -10.55 9.64
C GLU A 51 7.40 -9.28 9.25
N ILE A 52 6.65 -8.28 8.83
CA ILE A 52 7.25 -7.01 8.46
C ILE A 52 7.92 -6.36 9.66
N ALA A 53 7.27 -6.46 10.81
CA ALA A 53 7.84 -5.90 12.03
C ALA A 53 9.19 -6.54 12.33
N ASP A 54 9.28 -7.84 12.16
CA ASP A 54 10.54 -8.52 12.36
C ASP A 54 11.58 -8.10 11.34
N MET A 55 11.17 -8.02 10.10
CA MET A 55 12.11 -7.71 9.03
C MET A 55 12.68 -6.32 9.16
N LEU A 56 11.86 -5.38 9.60
CA LEU A 56 12.28 -4.00 9.73
C LEU A 56 12.72 -3.64 11.13
N GLN A 57 12.65 -4.58 12.06
CA GLN A 57 13.07 -4.35 13.42
C GLN A 57 12.28 -3.22 14.06
N GLU A 58 10.97 -3.25 13.87
CA GLU A 58 10.07 -2.23 14.41
C GLU A 58 8.94 -2.89 15.16
N PRO A 59 8.34 -2.17 16.12
CA PRO A 59 7.19 -2.73 16.83
C PRO A 59 6.02 -2.96 15.90
N LEU A 60 5.23 -3.95 16.23
CA LEU A 60 4.08 -4.30 15.41
C LEU A 60 3.11 -3.12 15.27
N GLY A 61 2.85 -2.43 16.35
CA GLY A 61 1.95 -1.28 16.28
C GLY A 61 2.46 -0.20 15.36
N THR A 62 3.76 -0.01 15.34
CA THR A 62 4.36 0.97 14.45
C THR A 62 4.15 0.57 12.99
N ILE A 63 4.32 -0.71 12.70
CA ILE A 63 4.13 -1.19 11.34
C ILE A 63 2.68 -0.99 10.90
N LYS A 64 1.75 -1.32 11.77
CA LYS A 64 0.35 -1.14 11.44
C LYS A 64 0.05 0.32 11.15
N SER A 65 0.55 1.20 11.97
CA SER A 65 0.31 2.63 11.79
C SER A 65 0.91 3.13 10.49
N ARG A 66 2.12 2.70 10.21
CA ARG A 66 2.79 3.17 9.01
C ARG A 66 2.12 2.69 7.75
N ILE A 67 1.69 1.45 7.74
CA ILE A 67 1.00 0.93 6.58
C ILE A 67 -0.35 1.62 6.42
N HIS A 68 -1.04 1.83 7.52
CA HIS A 68 -2.31 2.52 7.48
C HIS A 68 -2.15 3.93 6.93
N PHE A 69 -1.13 4.61 7.39
CA PHE A 69 -0.88 5.98 6.96
C PHE A 69 -0.44 6.03 5.50
N ALA A 70 0.35 5.07 5.10
CA ALA A 70 0.76 4.97 3.70
C ALA A 70 -0.45 4.83 2.80
N ARG A 71 -1.40 4.02 3.22
CA ARG A 71 -2.62 3.84 2.43
C ARG A 71 -3.40 5.13 2.33
N LYS A 72 -3.46 5.88 3.39
CA LYS A 72 -4.15 7.16 3.35
C LYS A 72 -3.49 8.12 2.38
N LEU A 73 -2.18 8.16 2.41
CA LEU A 73 -1.46 9.03 1.51
C LEU A 73 -1.67 8.63 0.06
N LEU A 74 -1.60 7.35 -0.20
CA LEU A 74 -1.81 6.86 -1.56
C LEU A 74 -3.22 7.16 -2.03
N LYS A 75 -4.19 6.92 -1.17
CA LYS A 75 -5.56 7.15 -1.54
C LYS A 75 -5.80 8.61 -1.86
N SER A 76 -5.19 9.47 -1.09
CA SER A 76 -5.33 10.90 -1.31
C SER A 76 -4.77 11.30 -2.67
N GLN A 77 -3.65 10.74 -3.05
CA GLN A 77 -3.04 11.08 -4.33
C GLN A 77 -3.82 10.51 -5.49
N ILE A 78 -4.31 9.31 -5.33
CA ILE A 78 -5.01 8.64 -6.42
C ILE A 78 -6.36 9.28 -6.67
N GLN A 79 -7.00 9.70 -5.62
CA GLN A 79 -8.34 10.27 -5.76
C GLN A 79 -8.37 11.62 -6.46
N ARG A 80 -7.22 12.16 -6.71
CA ARG A 80 -7.18 13.41 -7.42
C ARG A 80 -7.63 13.28 -8.86
N PHE A 81 -7.60 12.08 -9.33
CA PHE A 81 -8.02 11.85 -10.69
C PHE A 81 -9.50 11.61 -10.75
#